data_a6352cb5441c566a17d962f07e0bc8e6
#
_entry.id   a6352cb5441c566a17d962f07e0bc8e6
#
_cell.length_a   1.000
_cell.length_b   1.000
_cell.length_c   1.000
_cell.angle_alpha   90.00
_cell.angle_beta   90.00
_cell.angle_gamma   90.00
#
_symmetry.space_group_name_H-M   'P 1'
#
loop_
_entity.id
_entity.type
_entity.pdbx_description
1 polymer ?
#
loop_
_entity_poly.entity_id
_entity_poly.type
_entity_poly.pdbx_seq_one_letter_code
_entity_poly.pdbx_strand_id
1 'polypeptide(L)'
;GGGAADVKIGLICVHDENSGYDLAHIDGLRGACEALGIGEDQITMRINIPESQECYDAATQLADAGCDIIFSDSYGHQSYMALAAQDYPDVTFVACTGDLAANSGLDNYKNIFPYTYESRYVSGVVAGMKLKELMDAGTVTDPYVGYVGAFPYAEVVCGYTAFLLGIQSQVPEAHMDVQYTNSWYDL
;
A
#
# COMPACT_ATOMS: atom_id res chain seq x y z
N GLY A 1 -21.33 -4.45 24.35
CA GLY A 1 -20.84 -4.70 23.00
C GLY A 1 -21.58 -3.79 22.04
N GLY A 2 -20.93 -2.75 21.54
CA GLY A 2 -21.44 -1.92 20.46
C GLY A 2 -21.59 -2.79 19.22
N GLY A 3 -22.72 -2.71 18.54
CA GLY A 3 -22.94 -3.37 17.25
C GLY A 3 -22.28 -2.55 16.13
N ALA A 4 -22.21 -3.09 14.93
CA ALA A 4 -21.72 -2.37 13.74
C ALA A 4 -22.42 -1.01 13.51
N ALA A 5 -23.61 -0.81 14.09
CA ALA A 5 -24.39 0.43 14.03
C ALA A 5 -23.71 1.63 14.72
N ASP A 6 -22.77 1.43 15.64
CA ASP A 6 -22.18 2.51 16.43
C ASP A 6 -20.72 2.79 16.05
N VAL A 7 -20.09 1.96 15.19
CA VAL A 7 -18.66 2.11 14.80
C VAL A 7 -18.48 3.28 13.84
N LYS A 8 -17.50 4.15 14.12
CA LYS A 8 -17.06 5.21 13.22
C LYS A 8 -15.68 4.90 12.68
N ILE A 9 -15.49 5.07 11.37
CA ILE A 9 -14.27 4.71 10.66
C ILE A 9 -13.65 5.93 10.01
N GLY A 10 -12.34 6.10 10.21
CA GLY A 10 -11.51 7.07 9.52
C GLY A 10 -10.68 6.40 8.41
N LEU A 11 -10.49 7.09 7.29
CA LEU A 11 -9.54 6.71 6.24
C LEU A 11 -8.70 7.92 5.83
N ILE A 12 -7.38 7.76 5.83
CA ILE A 12 -6.41 8.76 5.38
C ILE A 12 -5.78 8.26 4.10
N CYS A 13 -5.93 9.02 3.00
CA CYS A 13 -5.36 8.70 1.70
C CYS A 13 -4.24 9.68 1.35
N VAL A 14 -3.14 9.18 0.79
CA VAL A 14 -2.00 10.00 0.36
C VAL A 14 -2.36 10.86 -0.86
N HIS A 15 -3.24 10.37 -1.71
CA HIS A 15 -3.82 11.12 -2.83
C HIS A 15 -5.35 11.09 -2.73
N ASP A 16 -6.03 11.02 -3.87
CA ASP A 16 -7.48 10.96 -3.97
C ASP A 16 -7.93 9.82 -4.93
N GLU A 17 -9.20 9.78 -5.23
CA GLU A 17 -9.83 8.78 -6.10
C GLU A 17 -9.35 8.79 -7.56
N ASN A 18 -8.57 9.79 -8.00
CA ASN A 18 -7.94 9.80 -9.31
C ASN A 18 -6.69 8.89 -9.36
N SER A 19 -6.12 8.56 -8.19
CA SER A 19 -5.10 7.52 -8.04
C SER A 19 -5.78 6.16 -7.96
N GLY A 20 -5.45 5.24 -8.88
CA GLY A 20 -5.99 3.89 -8.84
C GLY A 20 -5.60 3.10 -7.59
N TYR A 21 -4.48 3.45 -6.94
CA TYR A 21 -4.06 2.87 -5.67
C TYR A 21 -4.97 3.30 -4.53
N ASP A 22 -5.18 4.61 -4.35
CA ASP A 22 -6.04 5.16 -3.31
C ASP A 22 -7.50 4.74 -3.52
N LEU A 23 -7.98 4.76 -4.78
CA LEU A 23 -9.33 4.30 -5.13
C LEU A 23 -9.56 2.85 -4.70
N ALA A 24 -8.57 1.96 -4.88
CA ALA A 24 -8.69 0.56 -4.46
C ALA A 24 -8.86 0.43 -2.93
N HIS A 25 -8.21 1.28 -2.13
CA HIS A 25 -8.40 1.34 -0.68
C HIS A 25 -9.78 1.90 -0.29
N ILE A 26 -10.23 2.96 -0.97
CA ILE A 26 -11.55 3.57 -0.77
C ILE A 26 -12.65 2.56 -1.06
N ASP A 27 -12.59 1.90 -2.23
CA ASP A 27 -13.58 0.90 -2.64
C ASP A 27 -13.55 -0.34 -1.74
N GLY A 28 -12.36 -0.78 -1.32
CA GLY A 28 -12.19 -1.87 -0.38
C GLY A 28 -12.82 -1.58 0.98
N LEU A 29 -12.62 -0.37 1.51
CA LEU A 29 -13.24 0.07 2.76
C LEU A 29 -14.76 0.11 2.63
N ARG A 30 -15.29 0.76 1.59
CA ARG A 30 -16.73 0.86 1.34
C ARG A 30 -17.37 -0.51 1.20
N GLY A 31 -16.77 -1.42 0.42
CA GLY A 31 -17.27 -2.78 0.26
C GLY A 31 -17.27 -3.57 1.56
N ALA A 32 -16.26 -3.42 2.41
CA ALA A 32 -16.24 -4.04 3.74
C ALA A 32 -17.33 -3.46 4.67
N CYS A 33 -17.50 -2.15 4.67
CA CYS A 33 -18.53 -1.47 5.44
C CYS A 33 -19.94 -1.92 5.02
N GLU A 34 -20.22 -1.97 3.72
CA GLU A 34 -21.49 -2.47 3.18
C GLU A 34 -21.76 -3.91 3.63
N ALA A 35 -20.77 -4.80 3.53
CA ALA A 35 -20.88 -6.19 3.94
C ALA A 35 -21.14 -6.35 5.45
N LEU A 36 -20.69 -5.38 6.27
CA LEU A 36 -20.87 -5.36 7.72
C LEU A 36 -22.09 -4.54 8.18
N GLY A 37 -22.82 -3.91 7.25
CA GLY A 37 -23.97 -3.06 7.58
C GLY A 37 -23.57 -1.71 8.20
N ILE A 38 -22.37 -1.23 7.94
CA ILE A 38 -21.85 0.09 8.36
C ILE A 38 -22.20 1.11 7.27
N GLY A 39 -22.91 2.17 7.63
CA GLY A 39 -23.37 3.19 6.69
C GLY A 39 -22.26 4.16 6.25
N GLU A 40 -22.43 4.79 5.10
CA GLU A 40 -21.47 5.79 4.57
C GLU A 40 -21.34 7.00 5.51
N ASP A 41 -22.36 7.32 6.28
CA ASP A 41 -22.34 8.40 7.29
C ASP A 41 -21.45 8.08 8.51
N GLN A 42 -21.01 6.83 8.65
CA GLN A 42 -20.07 6.37 9.69
C GLN A 42 -18.62 6.43 9.19
N ILE A 43 -18.36 6.77 7.90
CA ILE A 43 -17.04 6.84 7.30
C ILE A 43 -16.62 8.30 7.14
N THR A 44 -15.45 8.63 7.65
CA THR A 44 -14.84 9.95 7.46
C THR A 44 -13.51 9.81 6.74
N MET A 45 -13.37 10.44 5.57
CA MET A 45 -12.14 10.38 4.77
C MET A 45 -11.36 11.68 4.84
N ARG A 46 -10.03 11.57 4.78
CA ARG A 46 -9.07 12.64 4.57
C ARG A 46 -8.20 12.26 3.38
N ILE A 47 -8.27 13.05 2.31
CA ILE A 47 -7.55 12.81 1.05
C ILE A 47 -6.43 13.83 0.88
N ASN A 48 -5.45 13.51 0.02
CA ASN A 48 -4.29 14.35 -0.26
C ASN A 48 -3.49 14.69 1.02
N ILE A 49 -3.34 13.71 1.89
CA ILE A 49 -2.57 13.83 3.15
C ILE A 49 -1.17 13.28 2.90
N PRO A 50 -0.12 14.12 2.88
CA PRO A 50 1.24 13.67 2.63
C PRO A 50 1.79 12.78 3.76
N GLU A 51 2.87 12.09 3.45
CA GLU A 51 3.63 11.24 4.39
C GLU A 51 4.48 12.09 5.35
N SER A 52 3.83 12.90 6.17
CA SER A 52 4.44 13.94 7.01
C SER A 52 3.62 14.17 8.28
N GLN A 53 3.95 15.23 9.04
CA GLN A 53 3.21 15.62 10.24
C GLN A 53 1.70 15.77 9.99
N GLU A 54 1.30 16.16 8.78
CA GLU A 54 -0.13 16.29 8.41
C GLU A 54 -0.87 14.95 8.54
N CYS A 55 -0.18 13.81 8.38
CA CYS A 55 -0.79 12.48 8.62
C CYS A 55 -1.13 12.29 10.10
N TYR A 56 -0.22 12.66 11.03
CA TYR A 56 -0.50 12.63 12.46
C TYR A 56 -1.65 13.57 12.81
N ASP A 57 -1.64 14.80 12.28
CA ASP A 57 -2.69 15.80 12.53
C ASP A 57 -4.05 15.30 12.03
N ALA A 58 -4.12 14.67 10.85
CA ALA A 58 -5.33 14.08 10.33
C ALA A 58 -5.81 12.89 11.18
N ALA A 59 -4.89 12.03 11.61
CA ALA A 59 -5.20 10.87 12.46
C ALA A 59 -5.78 11.29 13.81
N THR A 60 -5.17 12.28 14.47
CA THR A 60 -5.64 12.81 15.76
C THR A 60 -6.98 13.53 15.63
N GLN A 61 -7.19 14.30 14.55
CA GLN A 61 -8.49 14.94 14.27
C GLN A 61 -9.62 13.91 14.05
N LEU A 62 -9.32 12.79 13.40
CA LEU A 62 -10.29 11.70 13.22
C LEU A 62 -10.61 11.02 14.56
N ALA A 63 -9.60 10.81 15.41
CA ALA A 63 -9.79 10.27 16.76
C ALA A 63 -10.62 11.21 17.61
N ASP A 64 -10.34 12.52 17.61
CA ASP A 64 -11.12 13.56 18.31
C ASP A 64 -12.56 13.66 17.80
N ALA A 65 -12.80 13.37 16.52
CA ALA A 65 -14.13 13.30 15.91
C ALA A 65 -14.90 12.01 16.31
N GLY A 66 -14.27 11.12 17.07
CA GLY A 66 -14.86 9.91 17.61
C GLY A 66 -14.78 8.70 16.69
N CYS A 67 -13.79 8.64 15.78
CA CYS A 67 -13.50 7.42 15.03
C CYS A 67 -12.94 6.34 15.97
N ASP A 68 -13.47 5.13 15.87
CA ASP A 68 -13.05 3.96 16.66
C ASP A 68 -11.87 3.23 16.01
N ILE A 69 -11.82 3.28 14.66
CA ILE A 69 -10.74 2.71 13.85
C ILE A 69 -10.37 3.66 12.72
N ILE A 70 -9.06 3.86 12.53
CA ILE A 70 -8.51 4.79 11.54
C ILE A 70 -7.49 4.05 10.67
N PHE A 71 -7.74 4.04 9.37
CA PHE A 71 -6.87 3.45 8.36
C PHE A 71 -6.04 4.54 7.68
N SER A 72 -4.84 4.17 7.19
CA SER A 72 -4.09 4.96 6.23
C SER A 72 -3.61 4.06 5.09
N ASP A 73 -3.44 4.60 3.89
CA ASP A 73 -3.18 3.82 2.68
C ASP A 73 -1.73 3.89 2.17
N SER A 74 -0.84 4.61 2.86
CA SER A 74 0.53 4.78 2.38
C SER A 74 1.58 4.28 3.36
N TYR A 75 2.66 3.65 2.83
CA TYR A 75 3.77 3.12 3.62
C TYR A 75 4.41 4.19 4.53
N GLY A 76 4.63 5.40 4.02
CA GLY A 76 5.22 6.49 4.79
C GLY A 76 4.29 7.11 5.85
N HIS A 77 2.99 6.81 5.84
CA HIS A 77 2.08 7.21 6.91
C HIS A 77 2.33 6.46 8.23
N GLN A 78 2.94 5.27 8.18
CA GLN A 78 2.97 4.32 9.30
C GLN A 78 3.59 4.89 10.58
N SER A 79 4.64 5.69 10.51
CA SER A 79 5.29 6.27 11.69
C SER A 79 4.39 7.30 12.38
N TYR A 80 3.67 8.10 11.61
CA TYR A 80 2.73 9.10 12.10
C TYR A 80 1.47 8.46 12.69
N MET A 81 0.99 7.37 12.10
CA MET A 81 -0.11 6.56 12.64
C MET A 81 0.29 5.90 13.97
N ALA A 82 1.53 5.41 14.09
CA ALA A 82 2.04 4.85 15.33
C ALA A 82 2.16 5.91 16.44
N LEU A 83 2.55 7.15 16.12
CA LEU A 83 2.54 8.27 17.07
C LEU A 83 1.12 8.60 17.55
N ALA A 84 0.15 8.69 16.63
CA ALA A 84 -1.24 8.92 17.00
C ALA A 84 -1.79 7.79 17.89
N ALA A 85 -1.40 6.54 17.63
CA ALA A 85 -1.81 5.40 18.45
C ALA A 85 -1.30 5.46 19.90
N GLN A 86 -0.13 6.09 20.14
CA GLN A 86 0.37 6.32 21.49
C GLN A 86 -0.50 7.32 22.27
N ASP A 87 -0.99 8.35 21.60
CA ASP A 87 -1.77 9.42 22.23
C ASP A 87 -3.26 9.05 22.41
N TYR A 88 -3.75 8.10 21.59
CA TYR A 88 -5.15 7.65 21.60
C TYR A 88 -5.25 6.13 21.82
N PRO A 89 -4.99 5.64 23.03
CA PRO A 89 -4.92 4.20 23.31
C PRO A 89 -6.23 3.44 23.10
N ASP A 90 -7.36 4.13 23.12
CA ASP A 90 -8.69 3.55 22.94
C ASP A 90 -9.12 3.49 21.46
N VAL A 91 -8.38 4.08 20.54
CA VAL A 91 -8.62 4.09 19.10
C VAL A 91 -7.69 3.10 18.41
N THR A 92 -8.19 2.32 17.46
CA THR A 92 -7.37 1.41 16.66
C THR A 92 -6.85 2.11 15.42
N PHE A 93 -5.53 2.07 15.22
CA PHE A 93 -4.87 2.62 14.03
C PHE A 93 -4.30 1.50 13.16
N VAL A 94 -4.56 1.58 11.85
CA VAL A 94 -4.16 0.56 10.88
C VAL A 94 -3.46 1.21 9.70
N ALA A 95 -2.17 1.00 9.56
CA ALA A 95 -1.41 1.50 8.41
C ALA A 95 -1.30 0.43 7.32
N CYS A 96 -1.74 0.77 6.14
CA CYS A 96 -1.70 -0.02 4.92
C CYS A 96 -0.85 0.76 3.87
N THR A 97 0.32 0.34 3.50
CA THR A 97 1.08 -0.80 3.98
C THR A 97 1.99 -0.40 5.14
N GLY A 98 2.71 -1.33 5.73
CA GLY A 98 3.64 -1.02 6.81
C GLY A 98 4.15 -2.27 7.52
N ASP A 99 5.18 -2.08 8.34
CA ASP A 99 5.88 -3.16 9.06
C ASP A 99 6.23 -2.79 10.51
N LEU A 100 5.98 -1.55 10.94
CA LEU A 100 6.34 -1.06 12.27
C LEU A 100 5.54 -1.71 13.40
N ALA A 101 4.31 -2.17 13.15
CA ALA A 101 3.43 -2.70 14.20
C ALA A 101 4.06 -3.89 14.95
N ALA A 102 4.79 -4.76 14.23
CA ALA A 102 5.44 -5.94 14.80
C ALA A 102 6.43 -5.62 15.94
N ASN A 103 7.02 -4.41 15.93
CA ASN A 103 8.03 -3.98 16.89
C ASN A 103 7.63 -2.72 17.67
N SER A 104 6.40 -2.21 17.48
CA SER A 104 5.94 -0.97 18.12
C SER A 104 5.65 -1.13 19.62
N GLY A 105 5.27 -2.31 20.06
CA GLY A 105 4.77 -2.54 21.41
C GLY A 105 3.38 -1.94 21.69
N LEU A 106 2.67 -1.49 20.64
CA LEU A 106 1.35 -0.87 20.75
C LEU A 106 0.25 -1.88 20.40
N ASP A 107 -0.67 -2.11 21.33
CA ASP A 107 -1.78 -3.06 21.12
C ASP A 107 -2.83 -2.54 20.15
N ASN A 108 -2.97 -1.22 20.03
CA ASN A 108 -3.93 -0.52 19.20
C ASN A 108 -3.38 -0.08 17.84
N TYR A 109 -2.13 -0.45 17.49
CA TYR A 109 -1.52 -0.15 16.20
C TYR A 109 -1.28 -1.44 15.40
N LYS A 110 -1.75 -1.46 14.16
CA LYS A 110 -1.67 -2.62 13.26
C LYS A 110 -1.12 -2.22 11.90
N ASN A 111 -0.54 -3.20 11.19
CA ASN A 111 -0.21 -3.07 9.78
C ASN A 111 -0.97 -4.10 8.95
N ILE A 112 -1.36 -3.70 7.75
CA ILE A 112 -1.81 -4.59 6.68
C ILE A 112 -0.79 -4.48 5.56
N PHE A 113 -0.21 -5.62 5.16
CA PHE A 113 0.73 -5.70 4.07
C PHE A 113 0.39 -6.92 3.21
N PRO A 114 -0.39 -6.76 2.12
CA PRO A 114 -0.74 -7.87 1.23
C PRO A 114 0.49 -8.38 0.48
N TYR A 115 0.48 -9.65 0.09
CA TYR A 115 1.56 -10.31 -0.67
C TYR A 115 1.60 -9.83 -2.13
N THR A 116 1.76 -8.53 -2.35
CA THR A 116 1.79 -7.91 -3.68
C THR A 116 2.92 -8.46 -4.57
N TYR A 117 3.99 -8.96 -3.97
CA TYR A 117 5.09 -9.61 -4.69
C TYR A 117 4.63 -10.86 -5.48
N GLU A 118 3.57 -11.55 -5.06
CA GLU A 118 3.04 -12.70 -5.81
C GLU A 118 2.49 -12.26 -7.16
N SER A 119 1.72 -11.18 -7.21
CA SER A 119 1.23 -10.61 -8.47
C SER A 119 2.37 -10.05 -9.33
N ARG A 120 3.41 -9.50 -8.71
CA ARG A 120 4.62 -9.06 -9.42
C ARG A 120 5.38 -10.23 -10.04
N TYR A 121 5.46 -11.36 -9.34
CA TYR A 121 6.05 -12.59 -9.91
C TYR A 121 5.27 -13.05 -11.16
N VAL A 122 3.94 -13.11 -11.08
CA VAL A 122 3.09 -13.47 -12.23
C VAL A 122 3.30 -12.50 -13.40
N SER A 123 3.36 -11.19 -13.12
CA SER A 123 3.67 -10.18 -14.14
C SER A 123 5.06 -10.42 -14.77
N GLY A 124 6.03 -10.82 -13.95
CA GLY A 124 7.36 -11.20 -14.40
C GLY A 124 7.36 -12.42 -15.30
N VAL A 125 6.58 -13.46 -14.99
CA VAL A 125 6.42 -14.64 -15.87
C VAL A 125 5.91 -14.22 -17.24
N VAL A 126 4.86 -13.37 -17.30
CA VAL A 126 4.31 -12.88 -18.59
C VAL A 126 5.36 -12.06 -19.34
N ALA A 127 6.09 -11.16 -18.66
CA ALA A 127 7.17 -10.39 -19.28
C ALA A 127 8.30 -11.29 -19.79
N GLY A 128 8.65 -12.34 -19.04
CA GLY A 128 9.65 -13.33 -19.45
C GLY A 128 9.22 -14.14 -20.67
N MET A 129 7.95 -14.53 -20.76
CA MET A 129 7.39 -15.17 -21.97
C MET A 129 7.54 -14.24 -23.18
N LYS A 130 7.23 -12.96 -23.03
CA LYS A 130 7.39 -11.97 -24.11
C LYS A 130 8.85 -11.72 -24.46
N LEU A 131 9.73 -11.62 -23.47
CA LEU A 131 11.18 -11.50 -23.69
C LEU A 131 11.70 -12.70 -24.50
N LYS A 132 11.33 -13.93 -24.10
CA LYS A 132 11.70 -15.14 -24.82
C LYS A 132 11.23 -15.13 -26.27
N GLU A 133 9.98 -14.75 -26.53
CA GLU A 133 9.45 -14.59 -27.90
C GLU A 133 10.30 -13.63 -28.74
N LEU A 134 10.69 -12.48 -28.17
CA LEU A 134 11.52 -11.48 -28.87
C LEU A 134 12.95 -11.97 -29.12
N MET A 135 13.52 -12.74 -28.21
CA MET A 135 14.84 -13.36 -28.37
C MET A 135 14.78 -14.47 -29.44
N ASP A 136 13.77 -15.34 -29.42
CA ASP A 136 13.58 -16.41 -30.41
C ASP A 136 13.38 -15.81 -31.83
N ALA A 137 12.77 -14.63 -31.93
CA ALA A 137 12.62 -13.88 -33.19
C ALA A 137 13.89 -13.10 -33.61
N GLY A 138 14.93 -13.08 -32.77
CA GLY A 138 16.15 -12.32 -33.03
C GLY A 138 16.01 -10.79 -32.90
N THR A 139 14.89 -10.32 -32.36
CA THR A 139 14.62 -8.89 -32.14
C THR A 139 15.40 -8.35 -30.93
N VAL A 140 15.57 -9.19 -29.91
CA VAL A 140 16.34 -8.92 -28.71
C VAL A 140 17.46 -9.96 -28.59
N THR A 141 18.68 -9.52 -28.36
CA THR A 141 19.85 -10.40 -28.21
C THR A 141 20.42 -10.41 -26.80
N ASP A 142 20.14 -9.36 -26.03
CA ASP A 142 20.54 -9.24 -24.62
C ASP A 142 19.27 -9.25 -23.74
N PRO A 143 19.10 -10.23 -22.82
CA PRO A 143 17.93 -10.33 -21.97
C PRO A 143 17.95 -9.30 -20.83
N TYR A 144 18.18 -8.05 -21.18
CA TYR A 144 18.26 -6.91 -20.28
C TYR A 144 16.88 -6.25 -20.11
N VAL A 145 16.49 -6.00 -18.86
CA VAL A 145 15.19 -5.42 -18.50
C VAL A 145 15.39 -4.18 -17.63
N GLY A 146 14.67 -3.10 -17.92
CA GLY A 146 14.59 -1.92 -17.06
C GLY A 146 13.37 -1.98 -16.14
N TYR A 147 13.54 -1.53 -14.90
CA TYR A 147 12.45 -1.37 -13.94
C TYR A 147 12.48 0.03 -13.33
N VAL A 148 11.34 0.68 -13.26
CA VAL A 148 11.18 1.97 -12.57
C VAL A 148 10.43 1.75 -11.28
N GLY A 149 11.08 2.02 -10.15
CA GLY A 149 10.51 1.94 -8.81
C GLY A 149 10.29 3.31 -8.20
N ALA A 150 9.42 3.40 -7.20
CA ALA A 150 9.17 4.65 -6.48
C ALA A 150 10.32 4.98 -5.52
N PHE A 151 10.56 4.13 -4.54
CA PHE A 151 11.56 4.30 -3.49
C PHE A 151 12.31 2.99 -3.21
N PRO A 152 13.54 3.05 -2.63
CA PRO A 152 14.27 1.85 -2.21
C PRO A 152 13.75 1.25 -0.89
N TYR A 153 12.44 1.20 -0.71
CA TYR A 153 11.79 0.59 0.46
C TYR A 153 11.55 -0.90 0.24
N ALA A 154 11.44 -1.66 1.33
CA ALA A 154 11.24 -3.10 1.29
C ALA A 154 10.02 -3.51 0.43
N GLU A 155 8.94 -2.74 0.48
CA GLU A 155 7.74 -2.93 -0.37
C GLU A 155 8.06 -2.91 -1.86
N VAL A 156 8.86 -1.94 -2.31
CA VAL A 156 9.24 -1.79 -3.72
C VAL A 156 10.29 -2.83 -4.11
N VAL A 157 11.27 -3.07 -3.22
CA VAL A 157 12.36 -4.05 -3.43
C VAL A 157 11.79 -5.46 -3.60
N CYS A 158 10.88 -5.91 -2.74
CA CYS A 158 10.28 -7.24 -2.87
C CYS A 158 9.48 -7.37 -4.17
N GLY A 159 8.83 -6.28 -4.62
CA GLY A 159 8.08 -6.24 -5.88
C GLY A 159 8.96 -6.47 -7.11
N TYR A 160 10.00 -5.67 -7.30
CA TYR A 160 10.87 -5.85 -8.49
C TYR A 160 11.73 -7.11 -8.41
N THR A 161 12.10 -7.56 -7.22
CA THR A 161 12.81 -8.83 -7.06
C THR A 161 11.93 -10.00 -7.51
N ALA A 162 10.67 -10.04 -7.09
CA ALA A 162 9.72 -11.04 -7.52
C ALA A 162 9.46 -10.97 -9.04
N PHE A 163 9.37 -9.76 -9.60
CA PHE A 163 9.24 -9.55 -11.05
C PHE A 163 10.41 -10.16 -11.82
N LEU A 164 11.65 -9.87 -11.39
CA LEU A 164 12.84 -10.45 -12.02
C LEU A 164 12.86 -11.98 -11.91
N LEU A 165 12.54 -12.54 -10.74
CA LEU A 165 12.45 -13.99 -10.56
C LEU A 165 11.40 -14.62 -11.49
N GLY A 166 10.27 -13.92 -11.71
CA GLY A 166 9.26 -14.34 -12.69
C GLY A 166 9.82 -14.36 -14.11
N ILE A 167 10.56 -13.33 -14.54
CA ILE A 167 11.22 -13.29 -15.84
C ILE A 167 12.22 -14.44 -15.98
N GLN A 168 13.07 -14.63 -14.96
CA GLN A 168 14.11 -15.67 -14.95
C GLN A 168 13.55 -17.08 -14.96
N SER A 169 12.29 -17.29 -14.55
CA SER A 169 11.61 -18.58 -14.73
C SER A 169 11.43 -18.96 -16.20
N GLN A 170 11.45 -17.98 -17.12
CA GLN A 170 11.31 -18.16 -18.57
C GLN A 170 12.62 -17.95 -19.33
N VAL A 171 13.44 -16.99 -18.88
CA VAL A 171 14.74 -16.61 -19.44
C VAL A 171 15.75 -16.52 -18.28
N PRO A 172 16.40 -17.64 -17.90
CA PRO A 172 17.24 -17.72 -16.70
C PRO A 172 18.39 -16.72 -16.64
N GLU A 173 18.92 -16.30 -17.79
CA GLU A 173 20.01 -15.35 -17.93
C GLU A 173 19.55 -13.88 -17.86
N ALA A 174 18.26 -13.61 -17.73
CA ALA A 174 17.74 -12.26 -17.67
C ALA A 174 18.31 -11.49 -16.50
N HIS A 175 18.65 -10.23 -16.74
CA HIS A 175 19.15 -9.29 -15.75
C HIS A 175 18.42 -7.96 -15.86
N MET A 176 18.43 -7.20 -14.76
CA MET A 176 17.58 -6.03 -14.62
C MET A 176 18.30 -4.88 -13.90
N ASP A 177 18.16 -3.67 -14.44
CA ASP A 177 18.49 -2.44 -13.73
C ASP A 177 17.23 -1.78 -13.17
N VAL A 178 17.39 -1.18 -11.99
CA VAL A 178 16.32 -0.47 -11.29
C VAL A 178 16.68 1.00 -11.17
N GLN A 179 15.77 1.87 -11.57
CA GLN A 179 15.84 3.31 -11.34
C GLN A 179 14.70 3.72 -10.41
N TYR A 180 14.95 4.75 -9.59
CA TYR A 180 13.96 5.26 -8.64
C TYR A 180 13.55 6.69 -9.00
N THR A 181 12.25 6.95 -9.00
CA THR A 181 11.69 8.30 -9.17
C THR A 181 11.76 9.11 -7.87
N ASN A 182 11.86 8.44 -6.73
CA ASN A 182 11.70 9.03 -5.40
C ASN A 182 10.33 9.70 -5.20
N SER A 183 9.32 9.17 -5.86
CA SER A 183 7.93 9.59 -5.76
C SER A 183 7.02 8.38 -5.94
N TRP A 184 5.87 8.34 -5.24
CA TRP A 184 4.85 7.31 -5.46
C TRP A 184 4.07 7.55 -6.76
N TYR A 185 3.97 8.79 -7.18
CA TYR A 185 3.33 9.21 -8.42
C TYR A 185 4.23 10.23 -9.14
N ASP A 186 4.59 9.94 -10.38
CA ASP A 186 5.44 10.78 -11.22
C ASP A 186 4.90 10.79 -12.66
N LEU A 187 4.88 11.97 -13.30
CA LEU A 187 4.35 12.21 -14.66
C LEU A 187 5.47 12.21 -15.70
#